data_301516e62754e331ac6f759d3baf4c34
#
_entry.id   301516e62754e331ac6f759d3baf4c34
#
_cell.length_a   1.000
_cell.length_b   1.000
_cell.length_c   1.000
_cell.angle_alpha   90.00
_cell.angle_beta   90.00
_cell.angle_gamma   90.00
#
_symmetry.space_group_name_H-M   'P 1'
#
loop_
_entity.id
_entity.type
_entity.pdbx_description
1 polymer ?
#
loop_
_entity_poly.entity_id
_entity_poly.type
_entity_poly.pdbx_seq_one_letter_code
_entity_poly.pdbx_strand_id
1 'polypeptide(L)'
;MDHASLYLRENFKSAPSNVLKMLTKSWYIGAFHLPLVAPTVWTFFSPEKWGKILSGLEKKQNLPLNANIVSDGKYGINLYRANFIPSLTQPRQRYAQCPVQAIVLKRDAFVSPEYITESMPKWVENFEYVELEANHWAILSQAEKVAAHIRQFIDSQS
;
A
#
# COMPACT_ATOMS: atom_id res chain seq x y z
N MET A 1 -7.82 -5.56 -0.33
CA MET A 1 -8.74 -4.88 -1.26
C MET A 1 -10.18 -4.85 -0.75
N ASP A 2 -10.71 -5.95 -0.16
CA ASP A 2 -12.08 -5.98 0.38
C ASP A 2 -12.38 -4.81 1.33
N HIS A 3 -11.53 -4.57 2.32
CA HIS A 3 -11.71 -3.48 3.30
C HIS A 3 -11.69 -2.09 2.65
N ALA A 4 -10.90 -1.88 1.59
CA ALA A 4 -10.90 -0.63 0.84
C ALA A 4 -12.25 -0.37 0.16
N SER A 5 -12.85 -1.41 -0.41
CA SER A 5 -14.17 -1.33 -1.04
C SER A 5 -15.29 -1.07 -0.03
N LEU A 6 -15.20 -1.69 1.14
CA LEU A 6 -16.14 -1.45 2.25
C LEU A 6 -15.99 -0.02 2.78
N TYR A 7 -14.76 0.45 2.98
CA TYR A 7 -14.50 1.84 3.37
C TYR A 7 -15.07 2.85 2.39
N LEU A 8 -14.89 2.63 1.08
CA LEU A 8 -15.47 3.50 0.04
C LEU A 8 -16.99 3.56 0.14
N ARG A 9 -17.66 2.40 0.29
CA ARG A 9 -19.13 2.33 0.39
C ARG A 9 -19.67 3.04 1.62
N GLU A 10 -19.03 2.84 2.77
CA GLU A 10 -19.43 3.43 4.05
C GLU A 10 -19.23 4.96 4.06
N ASN A 11 -18.13 5.43 3.49
CA ASN A 11 -17.71 6.82 3.61
C ASN A 11 -18.08 7.69 2.40
N PHE A 12 -18.71 7.13 1.37
CA PHE A 12 -19.05 7.88 0.14
C PHE A 12 -19.89 9.14 0.41
N LYS A 13 -20.82 9.07 1.37
CA LYS A 13 -21.67 10.21 1.74
C LYS A 13 -21.16 10.98 2.96
N SER A 14 -20.58 10.30 3.94
CA SER A 14 -20.16 10.88 5.23
C SER A 14 -18.81 11.59 5.18
N ALA A 15 -17.88 11.11 4.38
CA ALA A 15 -16.52 11.63 4.27
C ALA A 15 -16.03 11.70 2.81
N PRO A 16 -16.71 12.45 1.93
CA PRO A 16 -16.40 12.44 0.49
C PRO A 16 -14.97 12.91 0.17
N SER A 17 -14.39 13.81 0.98
CA SER A 17 -13.01 14.25 0.83
C SER A 17 -11.99 13.12 1.03
N ASN A 18 -12.22 12.24 2.01
CA ASN A 18 -11.34 11.09 2.26
C ASN A 18 -11.47 10.04 1.15
N VAL A 19 -12.69 9.83 0.68
CA VAL A 19 -12.96 8.98 -0.49
C VAL A 19 -12.23 9.51 -1.73
N LEU A 20 -12.32 10.82 -1.99
CA LEU A 20 -11.64 11.44 -3.13
C LEU A 20 -10.11 11.31 -3.01
N LYS A 21 -9.54 11.58 -1.84
CA LYS A 21 -8.10 11.36 -1.59
C LYS A 21 -7.69 9.91 -1.87
N MET A 22 -8.47 8.95 -1.40
CA MET A 22 -8.19 7.53 -1.64
C MET A 22 -8.25 7.18 -3.12
N LEU A 23 -9.27 7.63 -3.85
CA LEU A 23 -9.41 7.38 -5.28
C LEU A 23 -8.29 8.03 -6.09
N THR A 24 -7.93 9.28 -5.78
CA THR A 24 -6.82 9.96 -6.46
C THR A 24 -5.48 9.29 -6.24
N LYS A 25 -5.21 8.76 -5.04
CA LYS A 25 -4.01 7.98 -4.76
C LYS A 25 -4.01 6.60 -5.43
N SER A 26 -5.19 6.05 -5.71
CA SER A 26 -5.36 4.71 -6.28
C SER A 26 -5.52 4.69 -7.82
N TRP A 27 -5.29 5.81 -8.51
CA TRP A 27 -5.45 5.94 -9.96
C TRP A 27 -4.70 4.85 -10.76
N TYR A 28 -3.52 4.44 -10.26
CA TYR A 28 -2.68 3.44 -10.89
C TYR A 28 -3.34 2.06 -10.99
N ILE A 29 -4.29 1.75 -10.08
CA ILE A 29 -5.05 0.49 -10.14
C ILE A 29 -5.87 0.42 -11.42
N GLY A 30 -6.51 1.53 -11.82
CA GLY A 30 -7.18 1.63 -13.11
C GLY A 30 -6.21 1.41 -14.29
N ALA A 31 -5.03 2.03 -14.23
CA ALA A 31 -3.99 1.85 -15.25
C ALA A 31 -3.53 0.38 -15.37
N PHE A 32 -3.45 -0.36 -14.26
CA PHE A 32 -3.08 -1.77 -14.27
C PHE A 32 -4.10 -2.67 -14.98
N HIS A 33 -5.33 -2.24 -15.15
CA HIS A 33 -6.35 -3.00 -15.91
C HIS A 33 -6.24 -2.79 -17.42
N LEU A 34 -5.42 -1.85 -17.91
CA LEU A 34 -5.15 -1.70 -19.34
C LEU A 34 -4.28 -2.87 -19.84
N PRO A 35 -4.80 -3.74 -20.74
CA PRO A 35 -4.20 -5.07 -20.95
C PRO A 35 -2.80 -5.04 -21.56
N LEU A 36 -2.51 -4.09 -22.44
CA LEU A 36 -1.22 -3.99 -23.11
C LEU A 36 -0.30 -2.93 -22.50
N VAL A 37 -0.89 -1.86 -21.95
CA VAL A 37 -0.14 -0.70 -21.46
C VAL A 37 0.61 -1.02 -20.17
N ALA A 38 -0.07 -1.60 -19.20
CA ALA A 38 0.50 -1.81 -17.88
C ALA A 38 1.74 -2.75 -17.88
N PRO A 39 1.72 -3.93 -18.52
CA PRO A 39 2.91 -4.76 -18.63
C PRO A 39 4.05 -4.09 -19.40
N THR A 40 3.72 -3.34 -20.47
CA THR A 40 4.71 -2.64 -21.31
C THR A 40 5.44 -1.56 -20.55
N VAL A 41 4.76 -0.80 -19.69
CA VAL A 41 5.40 0.24 -18.86
C VAL A 41 6.49 -0.37 -17.96
N TRP A 42 6.26 -1.52 -17.37
CA TRP A 42 7.27 -2.19 -16.53
C TRP A 42 8.49 -2.65 -17.33
N THR A 43 8.28 -3.15 -18.53
CA THR A 43 9.37 -3.62 -19.39
C THR A 43 10.09 -2.50 -20.15
N PHE A 44 9.46 -1.33 -20.27
CA PHE A 44 10.04 -0.18 -20.97
C PHE A 44 11.24 0.44 -20.23
N PHE A 45 11.25 0.34 -18.91
CA PHE A 45 12.32 0.87 -18.07
C PHE A 45 13.26 -0.25 -17.61
N SER A 46 14.57 -0.03 -17.71
CA SER A 46 15.56 -0.92 -17.12
C SER A 46 15.51 -0.89 -15.58
N PRO A 47 16.06 -1.90 -14.87
CA PRO A 47 16.16 -1.89 -13.41
C PRO A 47 16.79 -0.61 -12.86
N GLU A 48 17.82 -0.07 -13.52
CA GLU A 48 18.52 1.15 -13.11
C GLU A 48 17.60 2.39 -13.22
N LYS A 49 16.76 2.46 -14.25
CA LYS A 49 15.78 3.54 -14.40
C LYS A 49 14.71 3.46 -13.32
N TRP A 50 14.22 2.26 -13.02
CA TRP A 50 13.30 2.04 -11.89
C TRP A 50 13.97 2.45 -10.57
N GLY A 51 15.25 2.12 -10.39
CA GLY A 51 16.01 2.56 -9.23
C GLY A 51 16.06 4.08 -9.06
N LYS A 52 16.27 4.82 -10.13
CA LYS A 52 16.24 6.29 -10.11
C LYS A 52 14.84 6.83 -9.79
N ILE A 53 13.79 6.25 -10.36
CA ILE A 53 12.41 6.65 -10.07
C ILE A 53 12.09 6.45 -8.58
N LEU A 54 12.38 5.26 -8.03
CA LEU A 54 12.12 4.96 -6.62
C LEU A 54 12.98 5.82 -5.69
N SER A 55 14.24 6.04 -6.03
CA SER A 55 15.12 6.94 -5.26
C SER A 55 14.59 8.37 -5.23
N GLY A 56 14.02 8.84 -6.33
CA GLY A 56 13.36 10.15 -6.39
C GLY A 56 12.11 10.22 -5.53
N LEU A 57 11.26 9.19 -5.56
CA LEU A 57 10.04 9.10 -4.75
C LEU A 57 10.36 9.02 -3.26
N GLU A 58 11.37 8.24 -2.88
CA GLU A 58 11.80 8.08 -1.47
C GLU A 58 12.72 9.21 -0.99
N LYS A 59 13.19 10.08 -1.89
CA LYS A 59 14.19 11.11 -1.60
C LYS A 59 15.46 10.54 -0.96
N LYS A 60 15.83 9.33 -1.36
CA LYS A 60 17.02 8.62 -0.87
C LYS A 60 17.76 7.96 -2.03
N GLN A 61 19.06 8.22 -2.14
CA GLN A 61 19.91 7.61 -3.15
C GLN A 61 20.29 6.17 -2.76
N ASN A 62 20.66 5.36 -3.75
CA ASN A 62 21.20 4.01 -3.58
C ASN A 62 20.27 3.09 -2.78
N LEU A 63 18.98 3.09 -3.13
CA LEU A 63 18.05 2.11 -2.55
C LEU A 63 18.47 0.68 -2.93
N PRO A 64 18.40 -0.29 -2.00
CA PRO A 64 18.65 -1.68 -2.30
C PRO A 64 17.49 -2.23 -3.15
N LEU A 65 17.72 -2.40 -4.44
CA LEU A 65 16.69 -2.88 -5.36
C LEU A 65 16.96 -4.33 -5.73
N ASN A 66 15.86 -5.08 -5.86
CA ASN A 66 15.91 -6.43 -6.41
C ASN A 66 16.21 -6.38 -7.92
N ALA A 67 17.11 -7.21 -8.40
CA ALA A 67 17.38 -7.37 -9.83
C ALA A 67 16.13 -7.75 -10.65
N ASN A 68 15.16 -8.40 -9.99
CA ASN A 68 13.91 -8.84 -10.61
C ASN A 68 12.79 -7.76 -10.61
N ILE A 69 13.08 -6.52 -10.24
CA ILE A 69 12.06 -5.46 -10.10
C ILE A 69 11.15 -5.32 -11.32
N VAL A 70 11.67 -5.51 -12.52
CA VAL A 70 10.91 -5.41 -13.77
C VAL A 70 9.93 -6.58 -13.91
N SER A 71 10.39 -7.81 -13.69
CA SER A 71 9.55 -9.00 -13.77
C SER A 71 8.52 -9.02 -12.64
N ASP A 72 8.93 -8.67 -11.42
CA ASP A 72 8.05 -8.61 -10.25
C ASP A 72 6.92 -7.59 -10.47
N GLY A 73 7.25 -6.41 -10.99
CA GLY A 73 6.25 -5.41 -11.33
C GLY A 73 5.31 -5.86 -12.45
N LYS A 74 5.85 -6.41 -13.54
CA LYS A 74 5.06 -6.94 -14.66
C LYS A 74 4.05 -8.01 -14.23
N TYR A 75 4.48 -8.98 -13.43
CA TYR A 75 3.61 -10.07 -12.99
C TYR A 75 2.75 -9.68 -11.78
N GLY A 76 3.24 -8.78 -10.92
CA GLY A 76 2.50 -8.24 -9.76
C GLY A 76 1.20 -7.53 -10.15
N ILE A 77 1.11 -6.96 -11.35
CA ILE A 77 -0.14 -6.39 -11.90
C ILE A 77 -1.29 -7.40 -11.86
N ASN A 78 -1.01 -8.67 -12.06
CA ASN A 78 -2.05 -9.71 -12.08
C ASN A 78 -2.75 -9.88 -10.73
N LEU A 79 -2.10 -9.53 -9.61
CA LEU A 79 -2.76 -9.50 -8.29
C LEU A 79 -3.91 -8.47 -8.28
N TYR A 80 -3.69 -7.31 -8.88
CA TYR A 80 -4.73 -6.28 -9.00
C TYR A 80 -5.84 -6.74 -9.93
N ARG A 81 -5.51 -7.25 -11.11
CA ARG A 81 -6.47 -7.73 -12.11
C ARG A 81 -7.36 -8.85 -11.56
N ALA A 82 -6.78 -9.80 -10.84
CA ALA A 82 -7.52 -10.93 -10.28
C ALA A 82 -8.42 -10.55 -9.10
N ASN A 83 -8.03 -9.54 -8.30
CA ASN A 83 -8.69 -9.27 -7.02
C ASN A 83 -9.50 -7.98 -6.99
N PHE A 84 -9.23 -7.00 -7.85
CA PHE A 84 -9.84 -5.68 -7.73
C PHE A 84 -11.33 -5.70 -8.00
N ILE A 85 -11.76 -6.23 -9.14
CA ILE A 85 -13.18 -6.28 -9.51
C ILE A 85 -13.99 -7.16 -8.53
N PRO A 86 -13.55 -8.39 -8.18
CA PRO A 86 -14.24 -9.17 -7.14
C PRO A 86 -14.36 -8.44 -5.80
N SER A 87 -13.30 -7.76 -5.36
CA SER A 87 -13.34 -7.00 -4.11
C SER A 87 -14.27 -5.78 -4.16
N LEU A 88 -14.45 -5.16 -5.33
CA LEU A 88 -15.41 -4.06 -5.49
C LEU A 88 -16.86 -4.56 -5.50
N THR A 89 -17.13 -5.65 -6.20
CA THR A 89 -18.49 -6.15 -6.40
C THR A 89 -19.01 -6.97 -5.23
N GLN A 90 -18.14 -7.79 -4.65
CA GLN A 90 -18.45 -8.72 -3.56
C GLN A 90 -17.41 -8.66 -2.43
N PRO A 91 -17.24 -7.50 -1.77
CA PRO A 91 -16.25 -7.37 -0.70
C PRO A 91 -16.60 -8.26 0.49
N ARG A 92 -15.61 -8.99 0.98
CA ARG A 92 -15.75 -9.90 2.12
C ARG A 92 -15.31 -9.19 3.40
N GLN A 93 -16.07 -9.38 4.46
CA GLN A 93 -15.68 -9.00 5.81
C GLN A 93 -14.66 -10.00 6.32
N ARG A 94 -13.48 -9.53 6.66
CA ARG A 94 -12.37 -10.36 7.15
C ARG A 94 -11.83 -9.74 8.43
N TYR A 95 -11.97 -10.50 9.51
CA TYR A 95 -11.50 -10.08 10.83
C TYR A 95 -10.19 -10.76 11.17
N ALA A 96 -9.25 -9.99 11.73
CA ALA A 96 -8.03 -10.53 12.33
C ALA A 96 -8.25 -10.72 13.83
N GLN A 97 -7.96 -11.91 14.32
CA GLN A 97 -8.06 -12.26 15.76
C GLN A 97 -6.71 -12.12 16.47
N CYS A 98 -5.62 -12.02 15.73
CA CYS A 98 -4.30 -11.76 16.30
C CYS A 98 -4.07 -10.25 16.45
N PRO A 99 -3.18 -9.83 17.37
CA PRO A 99 -2.73 -8.45 17.45
C PRO A 99 -2.13 -7.99 16.13
N VAL A 100 -2.45 -6.76 15.72
CA VAL A 100 -1.94 -6.16 14.49
C VAL A 100 -1.43 -4.76 14.75
N GLN A 101 -0.19 -4.49 14.37
CA GLN A 101 0.35 -3.14 14.32
C GLN A 101 0.43 -2.64 12.88
N ALA A 102 -0.06 -1.44 12.61
CA ALA A 102 0.16 -0.74 11.36
C ALA A 102 1.27 0.32 11.52
N ILE A 103 2.26 0.29 10.62
CA ILE A 103 3.21 1.40 10.47
C ILE A 103 2.65 2.35 9.42
N VAL A 104 2.05 3.44 9.87
CA VAL A 104 1.36 4.42 9.03
C VAL A 104 2.37 5.41 8.46
N LEU A 105 2.52 5.40 7.14
CA LEU A 105 3.49 6.25 6.44
C LEU A 105 2.83 7.59 6.08
N LYS A 106 3.20 8.66 6.76
CA LYS A 106 2.53 9.97 6.67
C LYS A 106 2.63 10.63 5.30
N ARG A 107 3.69 10.33 4.53
CA ARG A 107 3.92 10.88 3.19
C ARG A 107 3.70 9.86 2.08
N ASP A 108 2.95 8.80 2.36
CA ASP A 108 2.62 7.79 1.37
C ASP A 108 1.78 8.39 0.23
N ALA A 109 2.28 8.27 -0.99
CA ALA A 109 1.60 8.77 -2.18
C ALA A 109 0.52 7.81 -2.72
N PHE A 110 0.48 6.56 -2.25
CA PHE A 110 -0.36 5.48 -2.77
C PHE A 110 -1.45 5.03 -1.80
N VAL A 111 -1.19 5.11 -0.50
CA VAL A 111 -2.15 4.74 0.54
C VAL A 111 -2.35 5.95 1.45
N SER A 112 -3.62 6.30 1.74
CA SER A 112 -3.87 7.39 2.67
C SER A 112 -3.74 6.91 4.11
N PRO A 113 -3.05 7.67 4.99
CA PRO A 113 -2.99 7.37 6.42
C PRO A 113 -4.38 7.23 7.05
N GLU A 114 -5.30 8.12 6.69
CA GLU A 114 -6.67 8.14 7.20
C GLU A 114 -7.41 6.82 6.89
N TYR A 115 -7.20 6.26 5.70
CA TYR A 115 -7.79 4.97 5.36
C TYR A 115 -7.34 3.87 6.32
N ILE A 116 -6.06 3.84 6.71
CA ILE A 116 -5.54 2.82 7.64
C ILE A 116 -6.12 3.05 9.03
N THR A 117 -6.00 4.26 9.57
CA THR A 117 -6.38 4.57 10.96
C THR A 117 -7.89 4.52 11.20
N GLU A 118 -8.71 4.85 10.20
CA GLU A 118 -10.17 4.82 10.30
C GLU A 118 -10.78 3.46 9.95
N SER A 119 -10.15 2.70 9.06
CA SER A 119 -10.70 1.44 8.55
C SER A 119 -10.26 0.22 9.37
N MET A 120 -8.98 0.12 9.71
CA MET A 120 -8.42 -1.09 10.33
C MET A 120 -9.03 -1.44 11.69
N PRO A 121 -9.34 -0.49 12.60
CA PRO A 121 -9.96 -0.81 13.89
C PRO A 121 -11.30 -1.54 13.79
N LYS A 122 -11.99 -1.45 12.66
CA LYS A 122 -13.25 -2.17 12.41
C LYS A 122 -13.05 -3.67 12.15
N TRP A 123 -11.85 -4.07 11.77
CA TRP A 123 -11.54 -5.41 11.28
C TRP A 123 -10.54 -6.15 12.16
N VAL A 124 -9.95 -5.44 13.14
CA VAL A 124 -8.92 -5.98 14.03
C VAL A 124 -9.27 -5.61 15.45
N GLU A 125 -9.50 -6.62 16.29
CA GLU A 125 -9.90 -6.41 17.69
C GLU A 125 -8.76 -5.77 18.51
N ASN A 126 -7.55 -6.27 18.36
CA ASN A 126 -6.36 -5.71 19.00
C ASN A 126 -5.50 -4.99 17.95
N PHE A 127 -5.87 -3.74 17.67
CA PHE A 127 -5.22 -2.90 16.67
C PHE A 127 -4.49 -1.74 17.31
N GLU A 128 -3.22 -1.59 16.94
CA GLU A 128 -2.45 -0.38 17.24
C GLU A 128 -1.77 0.16 15.98
N TYR A 129 -1.35 1.41 16.01
CA TYR A 129 -0.54 1.96 14.94
C TYR A 129 0.55 2.90 15.47
N VAL A 130 1.61 3.00 14.67
CA VAL A 130 2.67 3.99 14.85
C VAL A 130 2.81 4.81 13.57
N GLU A 131 3.06 6.10 13.70
CA GLU A 131 3.27 6.97 12.56
C GLU A 131 4.75 7.10 12.23
N LEU A 132 5.08 7.02 10.95
CA LEU A 132 6.43 7.22 10.45
C LEU A 132 6.45 8.31 9.36
N GLU A 133 7.31 9.31 9.53
CA GLU A 133 7.56 10.35 8.52
C GLU A 133 8.35 9.76 7.33
N ALA A 134 7.66 8.98 6.50
CA ALA A 134 8.24 8.25 5.39
C ALA A 134 7.29 8.17 4.19
N ASN A 135 7.83 7.80 3.05
CA ASN A 135 7.10 7.52 1.81
C ASN A 135 6.80 6.01 1.69
N HIS A 136 6.21 5.59 0.58
CA HIS A 136 5.64 4.26 0.39
C HIS A 136 6.64 3.10 0.57
N TRP A 137 7.88 3.28 0.14
CA TRP A 137 8.93 2.26 0.29
C TRP A 137 9.82 2.49 1.52
N ALA A 138 9.21 2.86 2.64
CA ALA A 138 9.93 3.05 3.92
C ALA A 138 10.77 1.85 4.32
N ILE A 139 10.34 0.65 3.97
CA ILE A 139 11.11 -0.58 4.22
C ILE A 139 12.48 -0.58 3.51
N LEU A 140 12.63 0.14 2.40
CA LEU A 140 13.89 0.31 1.68
C LEU A 140 14.65 1.56 2.14
N SER A 141 13.92 2.64 2.41
CA SER A 141 14.52 3.94 2.71
C SER A 141 14.85 4.14 4.20
N GLN A 142 14.08 3.52 5.11
CA GLN A 142 14.20 3.63 6.57
C GLN A 142 14.10 2.26 7.26
N ALA A 143 14.76 1.24 6.70
CA ALA A 143 14.68 -0.16 7.15
C ALA A 143 14.89 -0.34 8.64
N GLU A 144 15.88 0.35 9.22
CA GLU A 144 16.21 0.25 10.66
C GLU A 144 15.06 0.73 11.55
N LYS A 145 14.41 1.85 11.19
CA LYS A 145 13.27 2.36 11.94
C LYS A 145 12.07 1.42 11.85
N VAL A 146 11.78 0.93 10.64
CA VAL A 146 10.72 -0.07 10.43
C VAL A 146 10.99 -1.32 11.27
N ALA A 147 12.22 -1.85 11.23
CA ALA A 147 12.61 -3.01 12.01
C ALA A 147 12.55 -2.76 13.54
N ALA A 148 12.86 -1.55 14.00
CA ALA A 148 12.74 -1.19 15.41
C ALA A 148 11.28 -1.23 15.88
N HIS A 149 10.34 -0.65 15.11
CA HIS A 149 8.90 -0.71 15.44
C HIS A 149 8.38 -2.15 15.45
N ILE A 150 8.79 -2.98 14.48
CA ILE A 150 8.39 -4.40 14.43
C ILE A 150 8.90 -5.15 15.67
N ARG A 151 10.17 -4.96 16.06
CA ARG A 151 10.73 -5.60 17.27
C ARG A 151 9.97 -5.16 18.52
N GLN A 152 9.79 -3.84 18.71
CA GLN A 152 9.07 -3.30 19.85
C GLN A 152 7.66 -3.90 19.96
N PHE A 153 6.96 -4.04 18.84
CA PHE A 153 5.64 -4.64 18.82
C PHE A 153 5.68 -6.13 19.22
N ILE A 154 6.60 -6.91 18.68
CA ILE A 154 6.75 -8.33 19.03
C ILE A 154 7.04 -8.48 20.52
N ASP A 155 7.97 -7.69 21.05
CA ASP A 155 8.36 -7.74 22.46
C ASP A 155 7.20 -7.37 23.39
N SER A 156 6.29 -6.48 22.97
CA SER A 156 5.11 -6.10 23.75
C SER A 156 4.01 -7.15 23.78
N GLN A 157 4.06 -8.15 22.89
CA GLN A 157 3.07 -9.25 22.83
C GLN A 157 3.55 -10.52 23.57
N SER A 158 4.78 -10.52 24.07
CA SER A 158 5.38 -11.64 24.81
C SER A 158 5.09 -11.49 26.30
#